data_45e65a46a0fc08d1d6fb02b420efe79c
#
_entry.id   45e65a46a0fc08d1d6fb02b420efe79c
#
_cell.length_a   1.000
_cell.length_b   1.000
_cell.length_c   1.000
_cell.angle_alpha   90.00
_cell.angle_beta   90.00
_cell.angle_gamma   90.00
#
_symmetry.space_group_name_H-M   'P 1'
#
loop_
_entity.id
_entity.type
_entity.pdbx_description
1 polymer ?
#
loop_
_entity_poly.entity_id
_entity_poly.type
_entity_poly.pdbx_seq_one_letter_code
_entity_poly.pdbx_strand_id
1 'polypeptide(L)'
;LANGVEPFITMYHWELPYELYKKGGWLNRDIAEWFGEYAKLIAERFSDRVKYFFTLNEPQCFVGLGYLRGEHAPGIKAMLCDTFEMAHNALRAHGRAVQMLRAYAKQPIQVGFAPTCGMCYPETEKPEDIEAARQMMFSMSLQPSDNWTWNVAWWSDPVLLGHYPEEGIRLYEPYLPKITDADMKLISEPLDIYGQNIYNG
;
A
#
# COMPACT_ATOMS: atom_id res chain seq x y z
N LEU A 1 -5.59 24.17 11.81
CA LEU A 1 -6.99 24.67 11.76
C LEU A 1 -7.08 26.15 12.12
N ALA A 2 -6.59 26.57 13.28
CA ALA A 2 -6.68 27.97 13.71
C ALA A 2 -5.99 28.98 12.76
N ASN A 3 -5.02 28.53 12.00
CA ASN A 3 -4.29 29.32 10.99
C ASN A 3 -4.71 29.02 9.54
N GLY A 4 -5.88 28.41 9.32
CA GLY A 4 -6.39 28.10 7.98
C GLY A 4 -5.69 26.94 7.28
N VAL A 5 -4.91 26.12 7.99
CA VAL A 5 -4.27 24.91 7.44
C VAL A 5 -5.17 23.69 7.65
N GLU A 6 -5.48 22.98 6.58
CA GLU A 6 -6.23 21.73 6.64
C GLU A 6 -5.26 20.55 6.85
N PRO A 7 -5.41 19.76 7.92
CA PRO A 7 -4.52 18.64 8.19
C PRO A 7 -4.94 17.38 7.40
N PHE A 8 -3.94 16.68 6.87
CA PHE A 8 -4.04 15.33 6.30
C PHE A 8 -3.14 14.41 7.12
N ILE A 9 -3.72 13.42 7.79
CA ILE A 9 -2.94 12.48 8.60
C ILE A 9 -2.59 11.25 7.76
N THR A 10 -1.29 10.95 7.65
CA THR A 10 -0.80 9.66 7.19
C THR A 10 -0.52 8.78 8.40
N MET A 11 -1.23 7.67 8.53
CA MET A 11 -1.18 6.83 9.72
C MET A 11 0.12 6.03 9.82
N TYR A 12 0.62 5.54 8.71
CA TYR A 12 1.87 4.78 8.65
C TYR A 12 2.80 5.35 7.59
N HIS A 13 3.95 5.85 8.04
CA HIS A 13 5.02 6.37 7.19
C HIS A 13 6.36 5.70 7.53
N TRP A 14 6.31 4.35 7.66
CA TRP A 14 7.40 3.37 7.74
C TRP A 14 7.90 3.04 9.16
N GLU A 15 7.36 3.65 10.21
CA GLU A 15 7.73 3.37 11.59
C GLU A 15 6.90 2.24 12.20
N LEU A 16 7.41 0.99 12.14
CA LEU A 16 6.79 -0.13 12.82
C LEU A 16 7.26 -0.19 14.29
N PRO A 17 6.35 -0.20 15.28
CA PRO A 17 6.73 -0.39 16.67
C PRO A 17 7.52 -1.68 16.87
N TYR A 18 8.65 -1.59 17.57
CA TYR A 18 9.55 -2.73 17.76
C TYR A 18 8.86 -3.94 18.42
N GLU A 19 7.90 -3.71 19.32
CA GLU A 19 7.13 -4.79 19.95
C GLU A 19 6.27 -5.55 18.93
N LEU A 20 5.76 -4.90 17.90
CA LEU A 20 5.05 -5.57 16.81
C LEU A 20 6.03 -6.30 15.87
N TYR A 21 7.20 -5.70 15.63
CA TYR A 21 8.27 -6.35 14.88
C TYR A 21 8.68 -7.69 15.53
N LYS A 22 8.87 -7.73 16.87
CA LYS A 22 9.19 -8.97 17.61
C LYS A 22 8.11 -10.06 17.50
N LYS A 23 6.87 -9.67 17.22
CA LYS A 23 5.75 -10.58 16.97
C LYS A 23 5.63 -11.03 15.51
N GLY A 24 6.61 -10.71 14.67
CA GLY A 24 6.65 -11.04 13.24
C GLY A 24 6.36 -9.88 12.30
N GLY A 25 5.93 -8.71 12.83
CA GLY A 25 5.70 -7.50 12.03
C GLY A 25 4.78 -7.75 10.85
N TRP A 26 5.18 -7.30 9.67
CA TRP A 26 4.38 -7.44 8.45
C TRP A 26 4.24 -8.89 7.96
N LEU A 27 5.07 -9.84 8.40
CA LEU A 27 4.87 -11.27 8.13
C LEU A 27 3.74 -11.88 8.95
N ASN A 28 3.43 -11.30 10.09
CA ASN A 28 2.34 -11.80 10.91
C ASN A 28 1.00 -11.31 10.37
N ARG A 29 0.11 -12.25 10.02
CA ARG A 29 -1.21 -11.95 9.48
C ARG A 29 -2.07 -11.08 10.41
N ASP A 30 -1.84 -11.14 11.73
CA ASP A 30 -2.54 -10.34 12.73
C ASP A 30 -2.18 -8.86 12.68
N ILE A 31 -1.16 -8.47 11.89
CA ILE A 31 -0.79 -7.05 11.70
C ILE A 31 -1.97 -6.23 11.18
N ALA A 32 -2.86 -6.82 10.41
CA ALA A 32 -4.06 -6.15 9.93
C ALA A 32 -4.98 -5.73 11.08
N GLU A 33 -5.17 -6.60 12.07
CA GLU A 33 -5.98 -6.29 13.25
C GLU A 33 -5.28 -5.27 14.16
N TRP A 34 -3.97 -5.40 14.38
CA TRP A 34 -3.21 -4.44 15.17
C TRP A 34 -3.23 -3.05 14.55
N PHE A 35 -3.11 -2.98 13.23
CA PHE A 35 -3.20 -1.71 12.50
C PHE A 35 -4.63 -1.15 12.53
N GLY A 36 -5.64 -2.01 12.49
CA GLY A 36 -7.04 -1.64 12.69
C GLY A 36 -7.29 -1.02 14.07
N GLU A 37 -6.75 -1.60 15.15
CA GLU A 37 -6.88 -1.00 16.49
C GLU A 37 -6.16 0.35 16.60
N TYR A 38 -5.02 0.51 15.92
CA TYR A 38 -4.37 1.81 15.80
C TYR A 38 -5.24 2.82 15.03
N ALA A 39 -5.85 2.40 13.92
CA ALA A 39 -6.78 3.21 13.13
C ALA A 39 -7.98 3.68 13.97
N LYS A 40 -8.56 2.78 14.76
CA LYS A 40 -9.62 3.10 15.72
C LYS A 40 -9.19 4.19 16.70
N LEU A 41 -8.01 4.02 17.32
CA LEU A 41 -7.48 5.03 18.25
C LEU A 41 -7.31 6.40 17.58
N ILE A 42 -6.78 6.42 16.35
CA ILE A 42 -6.63 7.65 15.57
C ILE A 42 -7.99 8.29 15.28
N ALA A 43 -8.98 7.51 14.84
CA ALA A 43 -10.34 8.01 14.62
C ALA A 43 -10.94 8.64 15.89
N GLU A 44 -10.90 7.93 17.01
CA GLU A 44 -11.45 8.38 18.29
C GLU A 44 -10.77 9.65 18.82
N ARG A 45 -9.47 9.83 18.54
CA ARG A 45 -8.67 10.94 19.08
C ARG A 45 -8.65 12.17 18.18
N PHE A 46 -8.78 12.04 16.88
CA PHE A 46 -8.50 13.13 15.94
C PHE A 46 -9.65 13.44 14.97
N SER A 47 -10.60 12.53 14.74
CA SER A 47 -11.63 12.74 13.73
C SER A 47 -12.69 13.80 14.10
N ASP A 48 -12.66 14.35 15.32
CA ASP A 48 -13.45 15.51 15.70
C ASP A 48 -12.97 16.81 15.02
N ARG A 49 -11.73 16.85 14.54
CA ARG A 49 -11.09 18.04 13.96
C ARG A 49 -10.28 17.76 12.68
N VAL A 50 -9.98 16.50 12.36
CA VAL A 50 -9.31 16.08 11.14
C VAL A 50 -10.29 15.28 10.27
N LYS A 51 -10.34 15.58 8.97
CA LYS A 51 -11.23 14.95 8.02
C LYS A 51 -10.53 13.98 7.07
N TYR A 52 -9.24 14.15 6.85
CA TYR A 52 -8.48 13.45 5.81
C TYR A 52 -7.45 12.53 6.41
N PHE A 53 -7.53 11.24 6.06
CA PHE A 53 -6.66 10.20 6.59
C PHE A 53 -6.11 9.34 5.45
N PHE A 54 -4.80 9.19 5.37
CA PHE A 54 -4.15 8.19 4.54
C PHE A 54 -3.71 7.02 5.41
N THR A 55 -4.00 5.80 5.00
CA THR A 55 -3.66 4.60 5.76
C THR A 55 -2.18 4.30 5.71
N LEU A 56 -1.64 4.10 4.51
CA LEU A 56 -0.24 3.77 4.25
C LEU A 56 0.36 4.75 3.26
N ASN A 57 1.59 5.18 3.53
CA ASN A 57 2.44 5.86 2.57
C ASN A 57 3.43 4.87 1.96
N GLU A 58 3.45 4.80 0.63
CA GLU A 58 4.45 4.08 -0.18
C GLU A 58 4.79 2.69 0.35
N PRO A 59 3.85 1.73 0.32
CA PRO A 59 4.16 0.37 0.77
C PRO A 59 5.31 -0.26 -0.02
N GLN A 60 5.56 0.20 -1.25
CA GLN A 60 6.73 -0.13 -2.06
C GLN A 60 8.04 0.08 -1.30
N CYS A 61 8.13 1.21 -0.58
CA CYS A 61 9.37 1.59 0.10
C CYS A 61 9.62 0.73 1.33
N PHE A 62 8.65 0.62 2.25
CA PHE A 62 8.94 -0.15 3.46
C PHE A 62 9.06 -1.66 3.18
N VAL A 63 8.33 -2.22 2.21
CA VAL A 63 8.50 -3.63 1.81
C VAL A 63 9.76 -3.79 0.96
N GLY A 64 9.92 -3.01 -0.11
CA GLY A 64 11.03 -3.15 -1.04
C GLY A 64 12.37 -2.76 -0.45
N LEU A 65 12.49 -1.56 0.11
CA LEU A 65 13.75 -1.06 0.66
C LEU A 65 14.03 -1.62 2.05
N GLY A 66 12.98 -1.82 2.88
CA GLY A 66 13.17 -2.28 4.25
C GLY A 66 13.41 -3.78 4.38
N TYR A 67 12.68 -4.60 3.61
CA TYR A 67 12.68 -6.06 3.77
C TYR A 67 13.23 -6.84 2.57
N LEU A 68 13.28 -6.27 1.37
CA LEU A 68 13.86 -6.96 0.22
C LEU A 68 15.32 -6.55 -0.04
N ARG A 69 15.60 -5.24 -0.08
CA ARG A 69 16.95 -4.70 -0.30
C ARG A 69 17.74 -4.52 1.00
N GLY A 70 17.07 -4.29 2.12
CA GLY A 70 17.71 -4.04 3.41
C GLY A 70 18.38 -2.68 3.51
N GLU A 71 17.92 -1.70 2.72
CA GLU A 71 18.47 -0.34 2.67
C GLU A 71 17.81 0.60 3.69
N HIS A 72 16.54 0.36 4.00
CA HIS A 72 15.80 1.07 5.03
C HIS A 72 15.55 0.17 6.24
N ALA A 73 15.08 0.75 7.35
CA ALA A 73 14.66 -0.04 8.51
C ALA A 73 13.56 -1.05 8.11
N PRO A 74 13.61 -2.29 8.61
CA PRO A 74 14.51 -2.84 9.61
C PRO A 74 15.86 -3.35 9.07
N GLY A 75 16.18 -3.16 7.79
CA GLY A 75 17.47 -3.53 7.21
C GLY A 75 17.64 -5.03 6.94
N ILE A 76 16.54 -5.74 6.68
CA ILE A 76 16.52 -7.18 6.45
C ILE A 76 16.61 -7.45 4.93
N LYS A 77 17.16 -8.61 4.58
CA LYS A 77 17.06 -9.20 3.24
C LYS A 77 16.24 -10.48 3.36
N ALA A 78 14.93 -10.33 3.33
CA ALA A 78 13.97 -11.42 3.41
C ALA A 78 13.92 -12.21 2.08
N MET A 79 13.37 -13.41 2.13
CA MET A 79 13.07 -14.17 0.93
C MET A 79 11.94 -13.51 0.14
N LEU A 80 11.91 -13.76 -1.17
CA LEU A 80 10.92 -13.16 -2.05
C LEU A 80 9.47 -13.53 -1.64
N CYS A 81 9.23 -14.78 -1.26
CA CYS A 81 7.91 -15.21 -0.75
C CYS A 81 7.50 -14.44 0.52
N ASP A 82 8.44 -14.18 1.44
CA ASP A 82 8.14 -13.42 2.65
C ASP A 82 7.76 -11.97 2.31
N THR A 83 8.40 -11.37 1.32
CA THR A 83 8.08 -10.00 0.91
C THR A 83 6.73 -9.89 0.22
N PHE A 84 6.30 -10.89 -0.54
CA PHE A 84 4.93 -10.97 -1.07
C PHE A 84 3.89 -11.16 0.04
N GLU A 85 4.17 -11.99 1.05
CA GLU A 85 3.31 -12.10 2.24
C GLU A 85 3.18 -10.77 2.98
N MET A 86 4.31 -10.07 3.21
CA MET A 86 4.31 -8.74 3.84
C MET A 86 3.49 -7.73 3.04
N ALA A 87 3.64 -7.72 1.71
CA ALA A 87 2.87 -6.84 0.84
C ALA A 87 1.37 -7.11 0.94
N HIS A 88 0.97 -8.37 0.89
CA HIS A 88 -0.43 -8.76 1.02
C HIS A 88 -1.00 -8.38 2.40
N ASN A 89 -0.25 -8.62 3.47
CA ASN A 89 -0.64 -8.24 4.83
C ASN A 89 -0.73 -6.71 5.01
N ALA A 90 0.14 -5.93 4.34
CA ALA A 90 0.06 -4.48 4.33
C ALA A 90 -1.25 -3.98 3.67
N LEU A 91 -1.63 -4.58 2.54
CA LEU A 91 -2.90 -4.24 1.89
C LEU A 91 -4.12 -4.67 2.74
N ARG A 92 -4.06 -5.81 3.42
CA ARG A 92 -5.10 -6.21 4.38
C ARG A 92 -5.19 -5.23 5.56
N ALA A 93 -4.05 -4.78 6.07
CA ALA A 93 -4.00 -3.76 7.11
C ALA A 93 -4.61 -2.43 6.65
N HIS A 94 -4.34 -2.03 5.39
CA HIS A 94 -5.01 -0.90 4.76
C HIS A 94 -6.53 -1.03 4.83
N GLY A 95 -7.10 -2.10 4.30
CA GLY A 95 -8.56 -2.30 4.29
C GLY A 95 -9.16 -2.33 5.70
N ARG A 96 -8.48 -3.01 6.65
CA ARG A 96 -8.92 -3.02 8.05
C ARG A 96 -8.91 -1.62 8.66
N ALA A 97 -7.88 -0.82 8.36
CA ALA A 97 -7.82 0.56 8.82
C ALA A 97 -8.97 1.42 8.25
N VAL A 98 -9.33 1.25 6.97
CA VAL A 98 -10.48 1.94 6.36
C VAL A 98 -11.77 1.64 7.12
N GLN A 99 -12.02 0.35 7.42
CA GLN A 99 -13.19 -0.06 8.21
C GLN A 99 -13.23 0.61 9.58
N MET A 100 -12.10 0.57 10.30
CA MET A 100 -12.03 1.09 11.66
C MET A 100 -12.10 2.62 11.71
N LEU A 101 -11.44 3.31 10.76
CA LEU A 101 -11.56 4.77 10.65
C LEU A 101 -13.03 5.18 10.47
N ARG A 102 -13.74 4.54 9.54
CA ARG A 102 -15.16 4.88 9.29
C ARG A 102 -16.08 4.51 10.44
N ALA A 103 -15.86 3.37 11.08
CA ALA A 103 -16.69 2.91 12.19
C ALA A 103 -16.60 3.80 13.45
N TYR A 104 -15.44 4.40 13.68
CA TYR A 104 -15.16 5.16 14.92
C TYR A 104 -14.96 6.66 14.72
N ALA A 105 -15.12 7.16 13.50
CA ALA A 105 -15.06 8.59 13.22
C ALA A 105 -16.22 9.36 13.88
N LYS A 106 -15.90 10.54 14.42
CA LYS A 106 -16.86 11.44 15.10
C LYS A 106 -17.57 12.39 14.15
N GLN A 107 -17.13 12.46 12.89
CA GLN A 107 -17.72 13.23 11.80
C GLN A 107 -17.45 12.53 10.48
N PRO A 108 -18.09 12.93 9.37
CA PRO A 108 -17.73 12.42 8.05
C PRO A 108 -16.24 12.68 7.75
N ILE A 109 -15.55 11.64 7.35
CA ILE A 109 -14.12 11.67 7.01
C ILE A 109 -13.91 11.18 5.59
N GLN A 110 -12.73 11.48 5.03
CA GLN A 110 -12.26 10.95 3.77
C GLN A 110 -11.00 10.11 4.02
N VAL A 111 -11.00 8.91 3.48
CA VAL A 111 -9.90 7.95 3.67
C VAL A 111 -9.22 7.66 2.35
N GLY A 112 -7.91 7.67 2.37
CA GLY A 112 -7.08 7.47 1.19
C GLY A 112 -5.96 6.46 1.38
N PHE A 113 -5.32 6.15 0.25
CA PHE A 113 -4.12 5.30 0.10
C PHE A 113 -3.12 6.06 -0.76
N ALA A 114 -1.83 6.05 -0.40
CA ALA A 114 -0.81 6.86 -1.05
C ALA A 114 0.41 6.02 -1.48
N PRO A 115 0.32 5.24 -2.57
CA PRO A 115 1.47 4.55 -3.15
C PRO A 115 2.41 5.52 -3.88
N THR A 116 3.61 5.04 -4.23
CA THR A 116 4.53 5.74 -5.13
C THR A 116 4.57 5.06 -6.50
N CYS A 117 4.94 5.80 -7.53
CA CYS A 117 5.31 5.25 -8.83
C CYS A 117 6.25 6.18 -9.59
N GLY A 118 6.99 5.62 -10.55
CA GLY A 118 7.54 6.39 -11.67
C GLY A 118 6.46 6.59 -12.73
N MET A 119 6.40 7.76 -13.33
CA MET A 119 5.54 7.99 -14.48
C MET A 119 6.31 7.71 -15.77
N CYS A 120 5.65 7.12 -16.75
CA CYS A 120 6.23 6.91 -18.06
C CYS A 120 5.44 7.73 -19.08
N TYR A 121 6.13 8.65 -19.76
CA TYR A 121 5.55 9.48 -20.79
C TYR A 121 5.96 8.97 -22.17
N PRO A 122 5.07 8.98 -23.17
CA PRO A 122 5.43 8.65 -24.53
C PRO A 122 6.35 9.74 -25.12
N GLU A 123 7.34 9.34 -25.90
CA GLU A 123 8.26 10.28 -26.58
C GLU A 123 7.51 11.15 -27.60
N THR A 124 6.51 10.57 -28.26
CA THR A 124 5.61 11.28 -29.20
C THR A 124 4.16 10.84 -28.99
N GLU A 125 3.22 11.50 -29.68
CA GLU A 125 1.80 11.11 -29.67
C GLU A 125 1.48 9.91 -30.60
N LYS A 126 2.48 9.21 -31.13
CA LYS A 126 2.28 8.03 -31.94
C LYS A 126 1.76 6.85 -31.09
N PRO A 127 0.86 6.02 -31.64
CA PRO A 127 0.31 4.87 -30.89
C PRO A 127 1.38 3.91 -30.33
N GLU A 128 2.48 3.69 -31.07
CA GLU A 128 3.58 2.85 -30.64
C GLU A 128 4.32 3.40 -29.40
N ASP A 129 4.53 4.72 -29.33
CA ASP A 129 5.20 5.36 -28.19
C ASP A 129 4.28 5.40 -26.97
N ILE A 130 2.99 5.64 -27.17
CA ILE A 130 1.98 5.60 -26.10
C ILE A 130 1.90 4.19 -25.53
N GLU A 131 1.88 3.14 -26.36
CA GLU A 131 1.83 1.76 -25.88
C GLU A 131 3.14 1.35 -25.18
N ALA A 132 4.29 1.80 -25.68
CA ALA A 132 5.58 1.55 -25.03
C ALA A 132 5.63 2.18 -23.62
N ALA A 133 5.19 3.40 -23.46
CA ALA A 133 5.10 4.08 -22.16
C ALA A 133 4.13 3.34 -21.22
N ARG A 134 2.98 2.92 -21.73
CA ARG A 134 2.00 2.14 -20.99
C ARG A 134 2.57 0.80 -20.54
N GLN A 135 3.24 0.07 -21.40
CA GLN A 135 3.88 -1.21 -21.06
C GLN A 135 4.97 -1.01 -20.01
N MET A 136 5.82 0.01 -20.16
CA MET A 136 6.87 0.31 -19.19
C MET A 136 6.32 0.60 -17.80
N MET A 137 5.17 1.26 -17.71
CA MET A 137 4.53 1.62 -16.44
C MET A 137 3.81 0.45 -15.75
N PHE A 138 3.14 -0.42 -16.51
CA PHE A 138 2.20 -1.39 -15.96
C PHE A 138 2.60 -2.86 -16.11
N SER A 139 3.53 -3.22 -17.02
CA SER A 139 3.92 -4.62 -17.19
C SER A 139 4.63 -5.17 -15.96
N MET A 140 4.38 -6.44 -15.68
CA MET A 140 4.97 -7.12 -14.54
C MET A 140 6.33 -7.72 -14.88
N SER A 141 7.27 -7.72 -13.93
CA SER A 141 8.59 -8.31 -14.10
C SER A 141 9.15 -8.80 -12.77
N LEU A 142 9.95 -9.89 -12.85
CA LEU A 142 10.83 -10.35 -11.76
C LEU A 142 12.32 -10.07 -12.04
N GLN A 143 12.62 -9.28 -13.07
CA GLN A 143 13.99 -8.97 -13.44
C GLN A 143 14.20 -7.44 -13.50
N PRO A 144 14.96 -6.89 -12.56
CA PRO A 144 15.52 -7.52 -11.35
C PRO A 144 14.46 -7.99 -10.36
N SER A 145 14.83 -8.85 -9.42
CA SER A 145 13.88 -9.54 -8.51
C SER A 145 13.08 -8.63 -7.59
N ASP A 146 13.45 -7.39 -7.47
CA ASP A 146 12.76 -6.35 -6.68
C ASP A 146 11.86 -5.43 -7.54
N ASN A 147 11.84 -5.62 -8.86
CA ASN A 147 11.11 -4.74 -9.78
C ASN A 147 9.59 -4.73 -9.51
N TRP A 148 9.03 -5.86 -9.05
CA TRP A 148 7.63 -5.97 -8.71
C TRP A 148 7.18 -4.98 -7.64
N THR A 149 8.07 -4.62 -6.69
CA THR A 149 7.72 -3.67 -5.62
C THR A 149 7.43 -2.28 -6.15
N TRP A 150 7.98 -1.91 -7.30
CA TRP A 150 7.82 -0.59 -7.91
C TRP A 150 6.68 -0.51 -8.92
N ASN A 151 6.06 -1.64 -9.25
CA ASN A 151 4.91 -1.66 -10.14
C ASN A 151 3.67 -1.11 -9.44
N VAL A 152 3.13 -0.01 -9.93
CA VAL A 152 1.99 0.66 -9.31
C VAL A 152 0.72 -0.19 -9.31
N ALA A 153 0.49 -0.96 -10.39
CA ALA A 153 -0.71 -1.79 -10.50
C ALA A 153 -0.75 -2.93 -9.48
N TRP A 154 0.43 -3.49 -9.10
CA TRP A 154 0.49 -4.50 -8.05
C TRP A 154 -0.08 -4.05 -6.71
N TRP A 155 0.04 -2.76 -6.39
CA TRP A 155 -0.45 -2.17 -5.14
C TRP A 155 -1.83 -1.53 -5.28
N SER A 156 -2.11 -0.95 -6.44
CA SER A 156 -3.32 -0.15 -6.63
C SER A 156 -4.52 -0.97 -7.07
N ASP A 157 -4.33 -1.96 -7.96
CA ASP A 157 -5.44 -2.75 -8.47
C ASP A 157 -6.17 -3.54 -7.37
N PRO A 158 -5.49 -4.21 -6.41
CA PRO A 158 -6.17 -4.84 -5.29
C PRO A 158 -7.06 -3.90 -4.48
N VAL A 159 -6.58 -2.67 -4.29
CA VAL A 159 -7.29 -1.64 -3.51
C VAL A 159 -8.45 -1.03 -4.28
N LEU A 160 -8.24 -0.71 -5.56
CA LEU A 160 -9.22 0.03 -6.35
C LEU A 160 -10.18 -0.87 -7.14
N LEU A 161 -9.69 -2.03 -7.60
CA LEU A 161 -10.43 -2.94 -8.48
C LEU A 161 -10.84 -4.24 -7.79
N GLY A 162 -10.29 -4.55 -6.61
CA GLY A 162 -10.60 -5.76 -5.84
C GLY A 162 -9.91 -7.02 -6.35
N HIS A 163 -8.89 -6.92 -7.20
CA HIS A 163 -8.11 -8.05 -7.68
C HIS A 163 -6.68 -7.63 -8.03
N TYR A 164 -5.74 -8.54 -7.88
CA TYR A 164 -4.39 -8.34 -8.39
C TYR A 164 -4.36 -8.42 -9.93
N PRO A 165 -3.38 -7.78 -10.60
CA PRO A 165 -3.17 -7.95 -12.02
C PRO A 165 -2.97 -9.43 -12.39
N GLU A 166 -3.71 -9.94 -13.38
CA GLU A 166 -3.64 -11.36 -13.79
C GLU A 166 -2.25 -11.78 -14.25
N GLU A 167 -1.55 -10.89 -14.95
CA GLU A 167 -0.17 -11.14 -15.39
C GLU A 167 0.75 -11.34 -14.16
N GLY A 168 0.61 -10.49 -13.14
CA GLY A 168 1.36 -10.61 -11.89
C GLY A 168 1.04 -11.90 -11.14
N ILE A 169 -0.24 -12.26 -11.04
CA ILE A 169 -0.64 -13.54 -10.41
C ILE A 169 0.03 -14.72 -11.09
N ARG A 170 0.06 -14.77 -12.43
CA ARG A 170 0.72 -15.85 -13.17
C ARG A 170 2.24 -15.86 -13.00
N LEU A 171 2.86 -14.67 -13.07
CA LEU A 171 4.31 -14.53 -13.02
C LEU A 171 4.88 -14.82 -11.63
N TYR A 172 4.17 -14.40 -10.60
CA TYR A 172 4.62 -14.46 -9.21
C TYR A 172 4.08 -15.67 -8.44
N GLU A 173 3.27 -16.54 -9.08
CA GLU A 173 2.61 -17.69 -8.47
C GLU A 173 3.47 -18.47 -7.46
N PRO A 174 4.75 -18.80 -7.74
CA PRO A 174 5.59 -19.58 -6.81
C PRO A 174 5.91 -18.86 -5.49
N TYR A 175 5.70 -17.56 -5.44
CA TYR A 175 6.07 -16.70 -4.30
C TYR A 175 4.86 -16.12 -3.57
N LEU A 176 3.66 -16.29 -4.14
CA LEU A 176 2.47 -15.64 -3.59
C LEU A 176 1.98 -16.31 -2.31
N PRO A 177 1.50 -15.52 -1.34
CA PRO A 177 0.76 -16.06 -0.21
C PRO A 177 -0.59 -16.65 -0.66
N LYS A 178 -1.25 -17.32 0.27
CA LYS A 178 -2.65 -17.69 0.05
C LYS A 178 -3.52 -16.43 0.04
N ILE A 179 -4.01 -16.06 -1.12
CA ILE A 179 -4.96 -14.96 -1.34
C ILE A 179 -6.38 -15.53 -1.30
N THR A 180 -7.26 -14.95 -0.50
CA THR A 180 -8.67 -15.37 -0.39
C THR A 180 -9.64 -14.28 -0.84
N ASP A 181 -10.85 -14.65 -1.25
CA ASP A 181 -11.91 -13.68 -1.57
C ASP A 181 -12.22 -12.75 -0.40
N ALA A 182 -12.12 -13.25 0.84
CA ALA A 182 -12.28 -12.45 2.04
C ALA A 182 -11.18 -11.40 2.19
N ASP A 183 -9.92 -11.75 1.85
CA ASP A 183 -8.83 -10.78 1.84
C ASP A 183 -9.06 -9.71 0.77
N MET A 184 -9.45 -10.12 -0.44
CA MET A 184 -9.69 -9.16 -1.54
C MET A 184 -10.84 -8.21 -1.21
N LYS A 185 -11.92 -8.73 -0.61
CA LYS A 185 -13.03 -7.90 -0.12
C LYS A 185 -12.59 -6.91 0.95
N LEU A 186 -11.70 -7.32 1.87
CA LEU A 186 -11.15 -6.44 2.90
C LEU A 186 -10.24 -5.37 2.29
N ILE A 187 -9.34 -5.76 1.38
CA ILE A 187 -8.38 -4.87 0.74
C ILE A 187 -9.09 -3.77 -0.08
N SER A 188 -10.16 -4.14 -0.77
CA SER A 188 -10.92 -3.24 -1.66
C SER A 188 -12.01 -2.43 -0.94
N GLU A 189 -11.88 -2.18 0.35
CA GLU A 189 -12.79 -1.23 1.02
C GLU A 189 -12.78 0.11 0.27
N PRO A 190 -13.96 0.67 -0.09
CA PRO A 190 -14.01 1.86 -0.94
C PRO A 190 -13.20 3.02 -0.39
N LEU A 191 -12.47 3.71 -1.24
CA LEU A 191 -11.70 4.90 -0.89
C LEU A 191 -12.40 6.19 -1.35
N ASP A 192 -12.07 7.28 -0.66
CA ASP A 192 -12.51 8.62 -1.04
C ASP A 192 -11.40 9.38 -1.78
N ILE A 193 -10.13 9.04 -1.49
CA ILE A 193 -8.94 9.71 -2.04
C ILE A 193 -7.94 8.65 -2.50
N TYR A 194 -7.42 8.83 -3.70
CA TYR A 194 -6.22 8.13 -4.15
C TYR A 194 -5.07 9.14 -4.26
N GLY A 195 -4.08 9.01 -3.36
CA GLY A 195 -2.84 9.79 -3.41
C GLY A 195 -1.80 9.09 -4.27
N GLN A 196 -0.95 9.86 -4.92
CA GLN A 196 0.13 9.31 -5.73
C GLN A 196 1.39 10.14 -5.51
N ASN A 197 2.45 9.51 -4.99
CA ASN A 197 3.75 10.16 -4.87
C ASN A 197 4.53 9.94 -6.16
N ILE A 198 4.89 11.02 -6.85
CA ILE A 198 5.58 10.99 -8.15
C ILE A 198 6.79 11.90 -8.04
N TYR A 199 8.00 11.34 -8.24
CA TYR A 199 9.25 12.08 -8.13
C TYR A 199 9.97 12.23 -9.47
N ASN A 200 9.69 11.36 -10.41
CA ASN A 200 10.36 11.28 -11.70
C ASN A 200 9.43 10.64 -12.75
N GLY A 201 9.70 10.95 -14.00
CA GLY A 201 8.99 10.46 -15.17
C GLY A 201 9.87 10.52 -16.40
#